data_245b6709473ee435063ddf080fa2f677
#
_entry.id   245b6709473ee435063ddf080fa2f677
#
_cell.length_a   1.000
_cell.length_b   1.000
_cell.length_c   1.000
_cell.angle_alpha   90.00
_cell.angle_beta   90.00
_cell.angle_gamma   90.00
#
_symmetry.space_group_name_H-M   'P 1'
#
loop_
_entity.id
_entity.type
_entity.pdbx_description
1 polymer ?
#
loop_
_entity_poly.entity_id
_entity_poly.type
_entity_poly.pdbx_seq_one_letter_code
_entity_poly.pdbx_strand_id
1 'polypeptide(L)'
;MSALALMGLLPKDAEIASGSLCFQGEDLVTMKPEKRRQLCGSKMAMVFQEPMTSLNPVLKIERQVGESLRIHTKLGNAEIHERVVQALSEVGLPDPEGLCGKYPHELSGGMRQRVMIAQAMINSPSLLIADEPTTALDCVVQAQILELLRNIHRTKGTSILFISHDLNVVRALCSRVIVVYKGEIVEEGQTEDVLLHPKHEYTRHLVASIPEGEKGESSGGEILRLKDLNVFYDVRGGLFRKKGKKHVIHDLNLSAREGEIVGIVGESGCGKSTLSKTILGLHDNYTGEVKVRDGVRPQMVFQDPAGSLNPARTIGWILEEPLRLRGIRDRAERRQLVKEMLENVGLDESFAARHPRELSGGQKQRISIGVALLMDPRLVIADEPVSALDVTVQSQILNLLLKLHAEKQMTILFISHDLNVVRGLCSRVMVIYRGVIVEEGLAEEIYEHPAHPYTKLLLEAAIGGDTMELDAEAGKQSAEPERDSRMEKPERGQTKENLLENQEKERSVQNAPKKIAGSGEKCIFYERCPKRREACAHVPLSPEAVQLSRTHWARCIQIEA
;
A
#
# COMPACT_ATOMS: atom_id res chain seq x y z
N MET A 1 -18.63 -2.89 12.20
CA MET A 1 -19.99 -2.79 12.80
C MET A 1 -20.08 -1.67 13.83
N SER A 2 -19.22 -1.61 14.87
CA SER A 2 -19.28 -0.56 15.92
C SER A 2 -19.21 0.88 15.36
N ALA A 3 -18.33 1.14 14.40
CA ALA A 3 -18.24 2.42 13.70
C ALA A 3 -19.55 2.79 12.97
N LEU A 4 -20.16 1.83 12.27
CA LEU A 4 -21.44 2.02 11.60
C LEU A 4 -22.59 2.26 12.58
N ALA A 5 -22.56 1.58 13.75
CA ALA A 5 -23.51 1.82 14.83
C ALA A 5 -23.41 3.26 15.36
N LEU A 6 -22.19 3.79 15.59
CA LEU A 6 -21.96 5.18 15.98
C LEU A 6 -22.49 6.17 14.93
N MET A 7 -22.27 5.92 13.67
CA MET A 7 -22.73 6.78 12.56
C MET A 7 -24.22 6.62 12.20
N GLY A 8 -24.93 5.61 12.75
CA GLY A 8 -26.31 5.31 12.37
C GLY A 8 -26.47 4.73 10.97
N LEU A 9 -25.43 4.02 10.52
CA LEU A 9 -25.33 3.41 9.18
C LEU A 9 -25.38 1.88 9.23
N LEU A 10 -26.01 1.31 10.27
CA LEU A 10 -26.18 -0.14 10.35
C LEU A 10 -26.98 -0.67 9.14
N PRO A 11 -26.66 -1.86 8.63
CA PRO A 11 -27.49 -2.56 7.65
C PRO A 11 -28.92 -2.74 8.15
N LYS A 12 -29.87 -2.92 7.23
CA LYS A 12 -31.30 -3.03 7.56
C LYS A 12 -31.66 -4.24 8.42
N ASP A 13 -30.82 -5.26 8.36
CA ASP A 13 -30.92 -6.53 9.09
C ASP A 13 -30.14 -6.55 10.41
N ALA A 14 -29.53 -5.40 10.78
CA ALA A 14 -28.79 -5.24 12.02
C ALA A 14 -29.43 -4.18 12.92
N GLU A 15 -29.55 -4.49 14.22
CA GLU A 15 -30.07 -3.59 15.24
C GLU A 15 -29.20 -3.59 16.50
N ILE A 16 -29.33 -2.54 17.30
CA ILE A 16 -28.70 -2.47 18.62
C ILE A 16 -29.68 -3.10 19.61
N ALA A 17 -29.41 -4.34 20.01
CA ALA A 17 -30.30 -5.10 20.90
C ALA A 17 -30.35 -4.54 22.34
N SER A 18 -29.24 -4.01 22.85
CA SER A 18 -29.15 -3.45 24.20
C SER A 18 -27.92 -2.56 24.35
N GLY A 19 -27.86 -1.81 25.46
CA GLY A 19 -26.75 -0.91 25.77
C GLY A 19 -27.03 0.54 25.39
N SER A 20 -26.03 1.41 25.56
CA SER A 20 -26.08 2.84 25.25
C SER A 20 -24.88 3.26 24.42
N LEU A 21 -25.07 4.24 23.54
CA LEU A 21 -24.02 4.89 22.74
C LEU A 21 -24.04 6.38 23.07
N CYS A 22 -23.14 6.82 23.97
CA CYS A 22 -23.10 8.21 24.39
C CYS A 22 -22.05 9.00 23.61
N PHE A 23 -22.47 10.13 23.03
CA PHE A 23 -21.60 11.13 22.40
C PHE A 23 -21.93 12.51 22.95
N GLN A 24 -20.92 13.18 23.56
CA GLN A 24 -21.05 14.50 24.20
C GLN A 24 -22.22 14.58 25.21
N GLY A 25 -22.46 13.47 25.96
CA GLY A 25 -23.52 13.39 26.97
C GLY A 25 -24.91 13.03 26.43
N GLU A 26 -25.07 12.84 25.13
CA GLU A 26 -26.33 12.43 24.52
C GLU A 26 -26.29 10.96 24.06
N ASP A 27 -27.35 10.21 24.32
CA ASP A 27 -27.47 8.81 23.88
C ASP A 27 -27.97 8.76 22.42
N LEU A 28 -27.08 8.28 21.55
CA LEU A 28 -27.33 8.14 20.12
C LEU A 28 -28.35 7.04 19.78
N VAL A 29 -28.59 6.06 20.68
CA VAL A 29 -29.55 4.96 20.44
C VAL A 29 -30.97 5.48 20.51
N THR A 30 -31.27 6.32 21.51
CA THR A 30 -32.60 6.89 21.76
C THR A 30 -32.84 8.20 21.02
N MET A 31 -31.78 8.75 20.36
CA MET A 31 -31.84 10.02 19.66
C MET A 31 -32.70 9.92 18.39
N LYS A 32 -33.51 10.99 18.12
CA LYS A 32 -34.26 11.10 16.87
C LYS A 32 -33.33 11.07 15.65
N PRO A 33 -33.72 10.36 14.57
CA PRO A 33 -32.87 10.22 13.36
C PRO A 33 -32.42 11.55 12.75
N GLU A 34 -33.29 12.57 12.79
CA GLU A 34 -33.01 13.91 12.25
C GLU A 34 -31.89 14.61 13.02
N LYS A 35 -31.91 14.52 14.38
CA LYS A 35 -30.87 15.09 15.24
C LYS A 35 -29.55 14.36 15.04
N ARG A 36 -29.59 13.03 14.92
CA ARG A 36 -28.40 12.22 14.65
C ARG A 36 -27.77 12.57 13.31
N ARG A 37 -28.56 12.76 12.24
CA ARG A 37 -28.04 13.21 10.94
C ARG A 37 -27.37 14.58 11.02
N GLN A 38 -27.82 15.48 11.89
CA GLN A 38 -27.18 16.79 12.10
C GLN A 38 -25.80 16.66 12.76
N LEU A 39 -25.58 15.64 13.60
CA LEU A 39 -24.28 15.37 14.20
C LEU A 39 -23.30 14.74 13.18
N CYS A 40 -23.80 13.85 12.32
CA CYS A 40 -22.97 13.18 11.29
C CYS A 40 -22.55 14.19 10.22
N GLY A 41 -21.25 14.24 9.93
CA GLY A 41 -20.63 15.19 9.00
C GLY A 41 -20.35 16.58 9.60
N SER A 42 -20.90 16.91 10.79
CA SER A 42 -20.63 18.18 11.48
C SER A 42 -19.78 18.00 12.75
N LYS A 43 -20.20 17.12 13.66
CA LYS A 43 -19.52 16.83 14.93
C LYS A 43 -18.82 15.48 14.95
N MET A 44 -19.38 14.51 14.24
CA MET A 44 -18.79 13.20 14.01
C MET A 44 -18.60 13.01 12.51
N ALA A 45 -17.42 12.53 12.11
CA ALA A 45 -17.13 12.18 10.72
C ALA A 45 -16.47 10.81 10.63
N MET A 46 -16.55 10.18 9.46
CA MET A 46 -15.98 8.86 9.22
C MET A 46 -15.19 8.83 7.93
N VAL A 47 -14.01 8.22 7.98
CA VAL A 47 -13.22 7.79 6.84
C VAL A 47 -13.45 6.29 6.68
N PHE A 48 -13.98 5.88 5.54
CA PHE A 48 -14.32 4.49 5.25
C PHE A 48 -13.12 3.70 4.73
N GLN A 49 -13.18 2.39 4.84
CA GLN A 49 -12.11 1.44 4.49
C GLN A 49 -11.70 1.52 3.01
N GLU A 50 -12.67 1.64 2.10
CA GLU A 50 -12.41 1.61 0.66
C GLU A 50 -12.66 2.96 -0.02
N PRO A 51 -11.63 3.69 -0.48
CA PRO A 51 -11.80 4.95 -1.20
C PRO A 51 -12.54 4.81 -2.54
N MET A 52 -12.45 3.63 -3.17
CA MET A 52 -13.06 3.36 -4.48
C MET A 52 -14.59 3.27 -4.42
N THR A 53 -15.13 2.78 -3.31
CA THR A 53 -16.58 2.62 -3.10
C THR A 53 -17.18 3.82 -2.37
N SER A 54 -16.37 4.57 -1.61
CA SER A 54 -16.80 5.70 -0.79
C SER A 54 -16.91 7.00 -1.58
N LEU A 55 -16.06 7.22 -2.58
CA LEU A 55 -16.14 8.36 -3.48
C LEU A 55 -16.98 8.02 -4.71
N ASN A 56 -17.95 8.88 -5.03
CA ASN A 56 -18.80 8.72 -6.21
C ASN A 56 -18.00 8.98 -7.50
N PRO A 57 -17.78 7.97 -8.38
CA PRO A 57 -16.90 8.09 -9.54
C PRO A 57 -17.38 9.07 -10.61
N VAL A 58 -18.66 9.44 -10.61
CA VAL A 58 -19.26 10.36 -11.60
C VAL A 58 -19.40 11.79 -11.09
N LEU A 59 -18.98 12.08 -9.85
CA LEU A 59 -18.99 13.42 -9.28
C LEU A 59 -17.56 13.96 -9.15
N LYS A 60 -17.40 15.26 -9.41
CA LYS A 60 -16.14 15.98 -9.20
C LYS A 60 -15.76 16.04 -7.72
N ILE A 61 -14.46 16.11 -7.43
CA ILE A 61 -13.91 16.15 -6.08
C ILE A 61 -14.48 17.33 -5.28
N GLU A 62 -14.51 18.54 -5.84
CA GLU A 62 -15.08 19.73 -5.18
C GLU A 62 -16.51 19.50 -4.70
N ARG A 63 -17.34 18.88 -5.53
CA ARG A 63 -18.74 18.64 -5.19
C ARG A 63 -18.88 17.71 -3.99
N GLN A 64 -18.06 16.68 -3.92
CA GLN A 64 -18.09 15.68 -2.85
C GLN A 64 -17.52 16.24 -1.55
N VAL A 65 -16.34 16.86 -1.59
CA VAL A 65 -15.71 17.46 -0.42
C VAL A 65 -16.57 18.58 0.16
N GLY A 66 -17.16 19.43 -0.69
CA GLY A 66 -18.03 20.54 -0.28
C GLY A 66 -19.46 20.15 0.11
N GLU A 67 -19.87 18.88 -0.05
CA GLU A 67 -21.24 18.44 0.22
C GLU A 67 -21.65 18.65 1.67
N SER A 68 -20.79 18.29 2.60
CA SER A 68 -21.04 18.46 4.03
C SER A 68 -21.21 19.92 4.44
N LEU A 69 -20.46 20.86 3.83
CA LEU A 69 -20.68 22.30 4.03
C LEU A 69 -22.04 22.76 3.52
N ARG A 70 -22.48 22.27 2.35
CA ARG A 70 -23.80 22.63 1.79
C ARG A 70 -24.96 22.15 2.67
N ILE A 71 -24.79 21.02 3.37
CA ILE A 71 -25.81 20.45 4.25
C ILE A 71 -25.84 21.15 5.62
N HIS A 72 -24.68 21.44 6.20
CA HIS A 72 -24.58 21.86 7.59
C HIS A 72 -24.33 23.36 7.78
N THR A 73 -24.10 24.12 6.69
CA THR A 73 -23.84 25.57 6.77
C THR A 73 -24.74 26.35 5.79
N LYS A 74 -24.71 27.66 5.91
CA LYS A 74 -25.39 28.57 4.98
C LYS A 74 -24.42 29.32 4.05
N LEU A 75 -23.21 28.75 3.83
CA LEU A 75 -22.18 29.36 3.02
C LEU A 75 -22.58 29.41 1.54
N GLY A 76 -22.12 30.47 0.86
CA GLY A 76 -22.27 30.60 -0.58
C GLY A 76 -21.32 29.71 -1.36
N ASN A 77 -21.60 29.49 -2.66
CA ASN A 77 -20.75 28.59 -3.48
C ASN A 77 -19.28 29.03 -3.55
N ALA A 78 -18.99 30.33 -3.58
CA ALA A 78 -17.62 30.83 -3.59
C ALA A 78 -16.86 30.53 -2.28
N GLU A 79 -17.52 30.70 -1.14
CA GLU A 79 -16.95 30.39 0.18
C GLU A 79 -16.76 28.87 0.35
N ILE A 80 -17.68 28.07 -0.17
CA ILE A 80 -17.53 26.59 -0.17
C ILE A 80 -16.33 26.19 -1.01
N HIS A 81 -16.17 26.76 -2.21
CA HIS A 81 -15.02 26.50 -3.06
C HIS A 81 -13.69 26.81 -2.35
N GLU A 82 -13.58 28.00 -1.75
CA GLU A 82 -12.38 28.41 -0.99
C GLU A 82 -12.08 27.43 0.15
N ARG A 83 -13.10 27.01 0.93
CA ARG A 83 -12.96 26.04 2.01
C ARG A 83 -12.53 24.66 1.49
N VAL A 84 -13.04 24.23 0.33
CA VAL A 84 -12.64 22.98 -0.31
C VAL A 84 -11.17 23.02 -0.72
N VAL A 85 -10.73 24.09 -1.39
CA VAL A 85 -9.33 24.29 -1.78
C VAL A 85 -8.42 24.27 -0.56
N GLN A 86 -8.81 24.97 0.50
CA GLN A 86 -8.09 24.97 1.77
C GLN A 86 -8.00 23.55 2.37
N ALA A 87 -9.12 22.81 2.46
CA ALA A 87 -9.14 21.45 3.01
C ALA A 87 -8.26 20.49 2.21
N LEU A 88 -8.24 20.58 0.88
CA LEU A 88 -7.36 19.79 0.02
C LEU A 88 -5.88 20.16 0.22
N SER A 89 -5.58 21.42 0.47
CA SER A 89 -4.22 21.90 0.81
C SER A 89 -3.76 21.38 2.18
N GLU A 90 -4.63 21.43 3.20
CA GLU A 90 -4.34 20.96 4.56
C GLU A 90 -3.98 19.47 4.63
N VAL A 91 -4.52 18.66 3.73
CA VAL A 91 -4.16 17.23 3.63
C VAL A 91 -2.94 16.97 2.72
N GLY A 92 -2.23 18.04 2.29
CA GLY A 92 -1.00 17.94 1.52
C GLY A 92 -1.20 17.44 0.09
N LEU A 93 -2.33 17.75 -0.56
CA LEU A 93 -2.53 17.43 -1.97
C LEU A 93 -1.89 18.49 -2.87
N PRO A 94 -1.17 18.09 -3.92
CA PRO A 94 -0.59 19.04 -4.89
C PRO A 94 -1.68 19.64 -5.77
N ASP A 95 -1.58 20.91 -6.11
CA ASP A 95 -2.51 21.62 -6.98
C ASP A 95 -3.99 21.48 -6.54
N PRO A 96 -4.35 21.94 -5.30
CA PRO A 96 -5.71 21.79 -4.77
C PRO A 96 -6.80 22.38 -5.68
N GLU A 97 -6.51 23.51 -6.32
CA GLU A 97 -7.41 24.20 -7.26
C GLU A 97 -7.71 23.32 -8.49
N GLY A 98 -6.66 22.78 -9.13
CA GLY A 98 -6.80 21.88 -10.27
C GLY A 98 -7.48 20.56 -9.93
N LEU A 99 -7.37 20.11 -8.66
CA LEU A 99 -8.03 18.88 -8.19
C LEU A 99 -9.55 19.05 -8.04
N CYS A 100 -10.05 20.24 -7.75
CA CYS A 100 -11.48 20.52 -7.64
C CYS A 100 -12.26 20.08 -8.89
N GLY A 101 -11.66 20.24 -10.07
CA GLY A 101 -12.26 19.87 -11.36
C GLY A 101 -12.17 18.39 -11.74
N LYS A 102 -11.37 17.58 -11.02
CA LYS A 102 -11.11 16.17 -11.35
C LYS A 102 -12.15 15.22 -10.78
N TYR A 103 -12.13 13.99 -11.29
CA TYR A 103 -12.93 12.88 -10.81
C TYR A 103 -12.07 11.88 -10.01
N PRO A 104 -12.65 11.05 -9.13
CA PRO A 104 -11.91 10.09 -8.33
C PRO A 104 -11.01 9.15 -9.13
N HIS A 105 -11.45 8.70 -10.31
CA HIS A 105 -10.66 7.78 -11.15
C HIS A 105 -9.39 8.41 -11.74
N GLU A 106 -9.26 9.74 -11.72
CA GLU A 106 -8.05 10.45 -12.17
C GLU A 106 -6.98 10.57 -11.07
N LEU A 107 -7.28 10.13 -9.84
CA LEU A 107 -6.43 10.23 -8.67
C LEU A 107 -5.77 8.89 -8.33
N SER A 108 -4.57 8.91 -7.76
CA SER A 108 -3.93 7.73 -7.15
C SER A 108 -4.68 7.27 -5.88
N GLY A 109 -4.41 6.05 -5.39
CA GLY A 109 -5.00 5.54 -4.15
C GLY A 109 -4.76 6.45 -2.95
N GLY A 110 -3.52 6.86 -2.71
CA GLY A 110 -3.18 7.78 -1.62
C GLY A 110 -3.80 9.17 -1.77
N MET A 111 -3.94 9.71 -3.00
CA MET A 111 -4.63 10.97 -3.22
C MET A 111 -6.13 10.86 -2.91
N ARG A 112 -6.79 9.76 -3.28
CA ARG A 112 -8.21 9.51 -2.94
C ARG A 112 -8.39 9.43 -1.43
N GLN A 113 -7.47 8.76 -0.73
CA GLN A 113 -7.51 8.66 0.73
C GLN A 113 -7.40 10.04 1.39
N ARG A 114 -6.48 10.88 0.93
CA ARG A 114 -6.35 12.26 1.41
C ARG A 114 -7.60 13.10 1.12
N VAL A 115 -8.24 12.92 -0.04
CA VAL A 115 -9.52 13.54 -0.37
C VAL A 115 -10.62 13.12 0.61
N MET A 116 -10.72 11.83 0.96
CA MET A 116 -11.69 11.35 1.96
C MET A 116 -11.44 11.95 3.34
N ILE A 117 -10.17 12.07 3.75
CA ILE A 117 -9.82 12.73 5.01
C ILE A 117 -10.20 14.23 4.96
N ALA A 118 -9.93 14.93 3.84
CA ALA A 118 -10.34 16.31 3.66
C ALA A 118 -11.86 16.47 3.75
N GLN A 119 -12.62 15.59 3.10
CA GLN A 119 -14.08 15.54 3.14
C GLN A 119 -14.60 15.31 4.57
N ALA A 120 -14.00 14.39 5.32
CA ALA A 120 -14.38 14.12 6.71
C ALA A 120 -14.06 15.31 7.63
N MET A 121 -12.94 16.01 7.38
CA MET A 121 -12.44 17.07 8.25
C MET A 121 -12.95 18.48 7.93
N ILE A 122 -13.68 18.68 6.84
CA ILE A 122 -14.04 20.01 6.33
C ILE A 122 -14.88 20.85 7.32
N ASN A 123 -15.69 20.20 8.16
CA ASN A 123 -16.46 20.84 9.22
C ASN A 123 -15.74 20.83 10.59
N SER A 124 -14.48 20.43 10.66
CA SER A 124 -13.70 20.30 11.90
C SER A 124 -14.45 19.53 13.00
N PRO A 125 -14.76 18.24 12.77
CA PRO A 125 -15.51 17.42 13.71
C PRO A 125 -14.74 17.22 15.01
N SER A 126 -15.44 17.02 16.12
CA SER A 126 -14.83 16.68 17.41
C SER A 126 -14.42 15.19 17.50
N LEU A 127 -15.05 14.32 16.69
CA LEU A 127 -14.73 12.90 16.57
C LEU A 127 -14.54 12.49 15.12
N LEU A 128 -13.38 11.95 14.80
CA LEU A 128 -13.10 11.29 13.52
C LEU A 128 -13.03 9.78 13.74
N ILE A 129 -13.88 9.03 13.07
CA ILE A 129 -13.81 7.56 13.03
C ILE A 129 -13.04 7.19 11.76
N ALA A 130 -11.89 6.56 11.91
CA ALA A 130 -11.04 6.12 10.83
C ALA A 130 -11.06 4.58 10.75
N ASP A 131 -11.85 4.06 9.82
CA ASP A 131 -12.06 2.62 9.64
C ASP A 131 -11.09 2.11 8.58
N GLU A 132 -10.01 1.47 9.02
CA GLU A 132 -8.89 0.97 8.19
C GLU A 132 -8.39 1.98 7.15
N PRO A 133 -8.04 3.22 7.53
CA PRO A 133 -7.76 4.28 6.58
C PRO A 133 -6.44 4.11 5.81
N THR A 134 -5.64 3.12 6.14
CA THR A 134 -4.33 2.82 5.53
C THR A 134 -4.30 1.51 4.78
N THR A 135 -5.38 0.73 4.79
CA THR A 135 -5.47 -0.55 4.09
C THR A 135 -5.27 -0.38 2.59
N ALA A 136 -4.51 -1.28 1.96
CA ALA A 136 -4.13 -1.26 0.55
C ALA A 136 -3.28 -0.05 0.09
N LEU A 137 -2.67 0.68 1.03
CA LEU A 137 -1.65 1.69 0.75
C LEU A 137 -0.25 1.11 0.92
N ASP A 138 0.70 1.61 0.15
CA ASP A 138 2.11 1.30 0.41
C ASP A 138 2.62 1.98 1.70
N CYS A 139 3.68 1.43 2.30
CA CYS A 139 4.19 1.86 3.60
C CYS A 139 4.55 3.35 3.68
N VAL A 140 5.02 3.97 2.59
CA VAL A 140 5.36 5.41 2.57
C VAL A 140 4.09 6.26 2.59
N VAL A 141 3.09 5.92 1.77
CA VAL A 141 1.80 6.63 1.78
C VAL A 141 1.08 6.40 3.12
N GLN A 142 1.15 5.19 3.68
CA GLN A 142 0.63 4.87 5.01
C GLN A 142 1.25 5.78 6.09
N ALA A 143 2.59 5.89 6.15
CA ALA A 143 3.28 6.76 7.10
C ALA A 143 2.84 8.24 6.97
N GLN A 144 2.69 8.72 5.73
CA GLN A 144 2.21 10.08 5.47
C GLN A 144 0.75 10.31 5.92
N ILE A 145 -0.13 9.30 5.80
CA ILE A 145 -1.51 9.39 6.30
C ILE A 145 -1.54 9.39 7.82
N LEU A 146 -0.69 8.58 8.48
CA LEU A 146 -0.58 8.54 9.93
C LEU A 146 -0.10 9.89 10.48
N GLU A 147 0.91 10.48 9.87
CA GLU A 147 1.40 11.81 10.25
C GLU A 147 0.33 12.89 10.04
N LEU A 148 -0.43 12.82 8.94
CA LEU A 148 -1.58 13.70 8.72
C LEU A 148 -2.61 13.57 9.85
N LEU A 149 -2.96 12.36 10.28
CA LEU A 149 -3.91 12.12 11.37
C LEU A 149 -3.37 12.61 12.72
N ARG A 150 -2.08 12.40 13.03
CA ARG A 150 -1.42 12.98 14.22
C ARG A 150 -1.52 14.52 14.21
N ASN A 151 -1.21 15.14 13.07
CA ASN A 151 -1.28 16.60 12.92
C ASN A 151 -2.71 17.11 13.11
N ILE A 152 -3.73 16.44 12.56
CA ILE A 152 -5.14 16.77 12.78
C ILE A 152 -5.49 16.70 14.28
N HIS A 153 -5.12 15.63 14.96
CA HIS A 153 -5.35 15.49 16.39
C HIS A 153 -4.68 16.62 17.19
N ARG A 154 -3.40 16.88 16.92
CA ARG A 154 -2.59 17.89 17.64
C ARG A 154 -3.07 19.32 17.40
N THR A 155 -3.41 19.68 16.15
CA THR A 155 -3.73 21.07 15.78
C THR A 155 -5.20 21.42 15.93
N LYS A 156 -6.10 20.47 15.70
CA LYS A 156 -7.56 20.71 15.74
C LYS A 156 -8.23 20.14 17.00
N GLY A 157 -7.51 19.36 17.82
CA GLY A 157 -8.06 18.71 19.02
C GLY A 157 -9.13 17.65 18.72
N THR A 158 -9.20 17.18 17.47
CA THR A 158 -10.14 16.13 17.05
C THR A 158 -9.77 14.81 17.71
N SER A 159 -10.71 14.19 18.43
CA SER A 159 -10.52 12.81 18.92
C SER A 159 -10.60 11.84 17.76
N ILE A 160 -9.70 10.84 17.74
CA ILE A 160 -9.67 9.85 16.66
C ILE A 160 -9.99 8.47 17.23
N LEU A 161 -11.04 7.83 16.71
CA LEU A 161 -11.32 6.42 16.89
C LEU A 161 -10.74 5.69 15.68
N PHE A 162 -9.58 5.07 15.88
CA PHE A 162 -8.84 4.40 14.82
C PHE A 162 -9.09 2.89 14.86
N ILE A 163 -9.53 2.32 13.75
CA ILE A 163 -9.77 0.88 13.60
C ILE A 163 -8.74 0.35 12.60
N SER A 164 -7.99 -0.66 13.00
CA SER A 164 -6.98 -1.31 12.16
C SER A 164 -6.72 -2.74 12.61
N HIS A 165 -6.27 -3.56 11.69
CA HIS A 165 -5.69 -4.87 11.95
C HIS A 165 -4.15 -4.81 12.03
N ASP A 166 -3.52 -3.69 11.66
CA ASP A 166 -2.07 -3.50 11.73
C ASP A 166 -1.66 -2.94 13.10
N LEU A 167 -1.02 -3.78 13.91
CA LEU A 167 -0.59 -3.43 15.26
C LEU A 167 0.52 -2.36 15.27
N ASN A 168 1.38 -2.31 14.24
CA ASN A 168 2.42 -1.29 14.14
C ASN A 168 1.80 0.10 13.96
N VAL A 169 0.76 0.18 13.14
CA VAL A 169 -0.02 1.41 12.93
C VAL A 169 -0.71 1.85 14.22
N VAL A 170 -1.35 0.90 14.94
CA VAL A 170 -2.00 1.17 16.23
C VAL A 170 -0.96 1.68 17.24
N ARG A 171 0.18 1.02 17.35
CA ARG A 171 1.28 1.43 18.23
C ARG A 171 1.80 2.82 17.91
N ALA A 172 1.92 3.13 16.62
CA ALA A 172 2.43 4.42 16.17
C ALA A 172 1.47 5.60 16.42
N LEU A 173 0.14 5.37 16.40
CA LEU A 173 -0.86 6.45 16.44
C LEU A 173 -1.64 6.53 17.75
N CYS A 174 -1.96 5.39 18.38
CA CYS A 174 -2.94 5.29 19.43
C CYS A 174 -2.27 5.17 20.82
N SER A 175 -2.69 5.99 21.79
CA SER A 175 -2.24 5.88 23.19
C SER A 175 -2.94 4.75 23.93
N ARG A 176 -4.16 4.39 23.53
CA ARG A 176 -4.99 3.35 24.14
C ARG A 176 -5.52 2.40 23.06
N VAL A 177 -5.56 1.11 23.36
CA VAL A 177 -6.05 0.07 22.47
C VAL A 177 -7.15 -0.75 23.11
N ILE A 178 -8.11 -1.18 22.29
CA ILE A 178 -9.16 -2.14 22.63
C ILE A 178 -9.04 -3.29 21.62
N VAL A 179 -8.81 -4.50 22.11
CA VAL A 179 -8.73 -5.72 21.29
C VAL A 179 -10.10 -6.38 21.24
N VAL A 180 -10.62 -6.57 20.02
CA VAL A 180 -11.94 -7.18 19.80
C VAL A 180 -11.77 -8.55 19.12
N TYR A 181 -12.38 -9.58 19.67
CA TYR A 181 -12.40 -10.92 19.11
C TYR A 181 -13.82 -11.50 19.11
N LYS A 182 -14.31 -11.94 17.95
CA LYS A 182 -15.68 -12.48 17.75
C LYS A 182 -16.79 -11.58 18.30
N GLY A 183 -16.58 -10.25 18.24
CA GLY A 183 -17.56 -9.27 18.72
C GLY A 183 -17.45 -8.91 20.19
N GLU A 184 -16.55 -9.54 20.95
CA GLU A 184 -16.32 -9.27 22.38
C GLU A 184 -15.01 -8.51 22.59
N ILE A 185 -14.99 -7.60 23.57
CA ILE A 185 -13.76 -6.95 24.01
C ILE A 185 -13.01 -7.95 24.91
N VAL A 186 -11.83 -8.39 24.43
CA VAL A 186 -11.03 -9.41 25.13
C VAL A 186 -9.89 -8.80 25.94
N GLU A 187 -9.41 -7.61 25.54
CA GLU A 187 -8.36 -6.89 26.26
C GLU A 187 -8.43 -5.39 25.95
N GLU A 188 -8.12 -4.54 26.94
CA GLU A 188 -8.00 -3.09 26.77
C GLU A 188 -6.95 -2.50 27.70
N GLY A 189 -6.32 -1.40 27.30
CA GLY A 189 -5.33 -0.71 28.10
C GLY A 189 -4.52 0.33 27.32
N GLN A 190 -3.42 0.76 27.94
CA GLN A 190 -2.42 1.56 27.22
C GLN A 190 -1.79 0.70 26.12
N THR A 191 -1.56 1.29 24.96
CA THR A 191 -1.11 0.55 23.78
C THR A 191 0.19 -0.20 24.02
N GLU A 192 1.17 0.44 24.66
CA GLU A 192 2.46 -0.19 24.99
C GLU A 192 2.30 -1.38 25.94
N ASP A 193 1.45 -1.25 26.98
CA ASP A 193 1.24 -2.33 27.96
C ASP A 193 0.58 -3.56 27.32
N VAL A 194 -0.46 -3.33 26.49
CA VAL A 194 -1.20 -4.42 25.83
C VAL A 194 -0.35 -5.12 24.77
N LEU A 195 0.48 -4.37 24.02
CA LEU A 195 1.28 -4.95 22.95
C LEU A 195 2.58 -5.60 23.46
N LEU A 196 3.20 -5.08 24.54
CA LEU A 196 4.42 -5.68 25.11
C LEU A 196 4.13 -6.81 26.11
N HIS A 197 3.00 -6.72 26.82
CA HIS A 197 2.62 -7.67 27.86
C HIS A 197 1.18 -8.18 27.68
N PRO A 198 0.84 -8.79 26.54
CA PRO A 198 -0.50 -9.26 26.23
C PRO A 198 -0.94 -10.35 27.22
N LYS A 199 -2.12 -10.17 27.82
CA LYS A 199 -2.69 -11.08 28.81
C LYS A 199 -3.60 -12.12 28.17
N HIS A 200 -4.42 -11.71 27.20
CA HIS A 200 -5.36 -12.59 26.54
C HIS A 200 -4.64 -13.43 25.47
N GLU A 201 -5.02 -14.69 25.31
CA GLU A 201 -4.43 -15.62 24.35
C GLU A 201 -4.49 -15.10 22.91
N TYR A 202 -5.63 -14.54 22.51
CA TYR A 202 -5.82 -13.95 21.19
C TYR A 202 -4.88 -12.77 20.93
N THR A 203 -4.67 -11.88 21.93
CA THR A 203 -3.73 -10.76 21.81
C THR A 203 -2.30 -11.27 21.66
N ARG A 204 -1.92 -12.32 22.41
CA ARG A 204 -0.60 -12.98 22.24
C ARG A 204 -0.41 -13.52 20.83
N HIS A 205 -1.44 -14.17 20.29
CA HIS A 205 -1.41 -14.66 18.89
C HIS A 205 -1.31 -13.51 17.89
N LEU A 206 -2.00 -12.39 18.09
CA LEU A 206 -1.92 -11.22 17.22
C LEU A 206 -0.50 -10.62 17.20
N VAL A 207 0.12 -10.49 18.37
CA VAL A 207 1.47 -9.91 18.50
C VAL A 207 2.55 -10.86 17.93
N ALA A 208 2.38 -12.18 18.10
CA ALA A 208 3.33 -13.20 17.63
C ALA A 208 3.13 -13.62 16.16
N SER A 209 2.31 -12.91 15.38
CA SER A 209 1.73 -13.43 14.12
C SER A 209 2.64 -13.45 12.90
N ILE A 210 3.89 -12.98 12.97
CA ILE A 210 4.81 -13.08 11.83
C ILE A 210 5.63 -14.35 12.03
N PRO A 211 5.44 -15.41 11.20
CA PRO A 211 6.25 -16.60 11.29
C PRO A 211 7.69 -16.30 10.88
N GLU A 212 8.63 -16.76 11.66
CA GLU A 212 10.03 -16.81 11.28
C GLU A 212 10.29 -18.13 10.56
N GLY A 213 10.65 -18.05 9.27
CA GLY A 213 11.07 -19.20 8.48
C GLY A 213 12.54 -19.53 8.69
N GLU A 214 12.92 -20.80 8.54
CA GLU A 214 14.34 -21.16 8.42
C GLU A 214 14.90 -20.53 7.14
N LYS A 215 15.81 -19.58 7.30
CA LYS A 215 16.51 -18.91 6.22
C LYS A 215 17.72 -19.75 5.79
N GLY A 216 17.47 -20.87 5.11
CA GLY A 216 18.52 -21.71 4.58
C GLY A 216 19.23 -21.06 3.39
N GLU A 217 20.56 -21.20 3.33
CA GLU A 217 21.28 -20.90 2.09
C GLU A 217 20.87 -21.89 1.01
N SER A 218 20.35 -21.37 -0.10
CA SER A 218 20.01 -22.18 -1.26
C SER A 218 21.30 -22.68 -1.92
N SER A 219 21.50 -24.00 -1.92
CA SER A 219 22.61 -24.66 -2.61
C SER A 219 22.25 -25.09 -4.05
N GLY A 220 20.99 -24.84 -4.47
CA GLY A 220 20.47 -25.24 -5.78
C GLY A 220 21.01 -24.41 -6.93
N GLY A 221 20.92 -24.97 -8.15
CA GLY A 221 21.24 -24.24 -9.37
C GLY A 221 20.23 -23.15 -9.67
N GLU A 222 20.57 -22.26 -10.59
CA GLU A 222 19.69 -21.18 -11.01
C GLU A 222 18.41 -21.70 -11.67
N ILE A 223 17.25 -21.25 -11.21
CA ILE A 223 15.93 -21.64 -11.73
C ILE A 223 15.30 -20.52 -12.58
N LEU A 224 15.62 -19.26 -12.28
CA LEU A 224 15.19 -18.07 -13.01
C LEU A 224 16.35 -17.12 -13.21
N ARG A 225 16.49 -16.59 -14.42
CA ARG A 225 17.40 -15.48 -14.75
C ARG A 225 16.69 -14.46 -15.62
N LEU A 226 16.79 -13.21 -15.21
CA LEU A 226 16.43 -12.04 -16.02
C LEU A 226 17.69 -11.25 -16.29
N LYS A 227 17.92 -10.87 -17.54
CA LYS A 227 19.09 -10.09 -17.92
C LYS A 227 18.69 -8.93 -18.80
N ASP A 228 19.09 -7.72 -18.39
CA ASP A 228 18.86 -6.44 -19.08
C ASP A 228 17.39 -6.27 -19.51
N LEU A 229 16.46 -6.66 -18.59
CA LEU A 229 15.04 -6.68 -18.88
C LEU A 229 14.47 -5.26 -18.88
N ASN A 230 13.88 -4.88 -20.01
CA ASN A 230 13.15 -3.64 -20.20
C ASN A 230 11.72 -3.95 -20.64
N VAL A 231 10.71 -3.38 -19.94
CA VAL A 231 9.30 -3.68 -20.19
C VAL A 231 8.53 -2.41 -20.54
N PHE A 232 7.69 -2.50 -21.57
CA PHE A 232 6.96 -1.37 -22.14
C PHE A 232 5.47 -1.63 -22.20
N TYR A 233 4.67 -0.59 -21.99
CA TYR A 233 3.23 -0.58 -22.24
C TYR A 233 2.90 0.40 -23.36
N ASP A 234 2.03 -0.01 -24.28
CA ASP A 234 1.52 0.88 -25.31
C ASP A 234 0.48 1.84 -24.71
N VAL A 235 0.75 3.13 -24.82
CA VAL A 235 -0.20 4.18 -24.41
C VAL A 235 -1.08 4.51 -25.62
N ARG A 236 -2.37 4.20 -25.52
CA ARG A 236 -3.36 4.58 -26.53
C ARG A 236 -3.44 6.11 -26.61
N GLY A 237 -3.00 6.69 -27.71
CA GLY A 237 -3.24 8.09 -27.98
C GLY A 237 -4.73 8.32 -28.25
N GLY A 238 -5.32 9.41 -27.71
CA GLY A 238 -6.64 9.86 -28.16
C GLY A 238 -6.60 10.25 -29.66
N LEU A 239 -7.77 10.59 -30.24
CA LEU A 239 -7.98 10.82 -31.70
C LEU A 239 -6.92 11.73 -32.37
N PHE A 240 -6.18 12.54 -31.60
CA PHE A 240 -5.14 13.49 -32.05
C PHE A 240 -3.78 13.35 -31.34
N ARG A 241 -3.56 12.30 -30.50
CA ARG A 241 -2.27 12.08 -29.82
C ARG A 241 -1.53 10.87 -30.42
N LYS A 242 -0.22 11.03 -30.71
CA LYS A 242 0.65 9.94 -31.17
C LYS A 242 0.63 8.79 -30.14
N LYS A 243 0.55 7.53 -30.61
CA LYS A 243 0.80 6.33 -29.80
C LYS A 243 2.19 6.46 -29.17
N GLY A 244 2.26 6.32 -27.85
CA GLY A 244 3.51 6.35 -27.09
C GLY A 244 3.75 5.00 -26.40
N LYS A 245 5.00 4.71 -26.06
CA LYS A 245 5.34 3.59 -25.17
C LYS A 245 5.67 4.14 -23.79
N LYS A 246 5.09 3.56 -22.75
CA LYS A 246 5.47 3.83 -21.34
C LYS A 246 6.47 2.77 -20.95
N HIS A 247 7.71 3.17 -20.66
CA HIS A 247 8.75 2.30 -20.11
C HIS A 247 8.50 2.12 -18.61
N VAL A 248 8.37 0.89 -18.13
CA VAL A 248 7.95 0.56 -16.75
C VAL A 248 9.05 -0.14 -15.99
N ILE A 249 9.82 -1.02 -16.63
CA ILE A 249 10.98 -1.71 -16.03
C ILE A 249 12.20 -1.34 -16.86
N HIS A 250 13.29 -0.99 -16.19
CA HIS A 250 14.50 -0.44 -16.78
C HIS A 250 15.71 -1.30 -16.42
N ASP A 251 16.34 -1.93 -17.42
CA ASP A 251 17.59 -2.71 -17.34
C ASP A 251 17.67 -3.61 -16.09
N LEU A 252 16.56 -4.32 -15.80
CA LEU A 252 16.42 -5.11 -14.60
C LEU A 252 17.15 -6.45 -14.74
N ASN A 253 18.03 -6.75 -13.81
CA ASN A 253 18.75 -8.00 -13.69
C ASN A 253 18.33 -8.69 -12.39
N LEU A 254 17.89 -9.95 -12.48
CA LEU A 254 17.42 -10.74 -11.34
C LEU A 254 17.75 -12.19 -11.56
N SER A 255 18.19 -12.88 -10.53
CA SER A 255 18.31 -14.34 -10.54
C SER A 255 17.67 -14.93 -9.28
N ALA A 256 17.12 -16.14 -9.39
CA ALA A 256 16.67 -16.92 -8.25
C ALA A 256 17.19 -18.35 -8.35
N ARG A 257 17.60 -18.93 -7.20
CA ARG A 257 18.08 -20.29 -7.08
C ARG A 257 17.00 -21.24 -6.64
N GLU A 258 17.18 -22.51 -6.93
CA GLU A 258 16.24 -23.56 -6.51
C GLU A 258 16.17 -23.65 -4.98
N GLY A 259 14.95 -23.66 -4.43
CA GLY A 259 14.72 -23.66 -2.99
C GLY A 259 14.98 -22.31 -2.30
N GLU A 260 15.04 -21.20 -3.03
CA GLU A 260 15.23 -19.86 -2.47
C GLU A 260 13.89 -19.14 -2.31
N ILE A 261 13.73 -18.36 -1.21
CA ILE A 261 12.65 -17.39 -1.07
C ILE A 261 13.23 -15.99 -1.26
N VAL A 262 12.93 -15.36 -2.40
CA VAL A 262 13.40 -14.03 -2.75
C VAL A 262 12.29 -13.02 -2.54
N GLY A 263 12.52 -12.03 -1.68
CA GLY A 263 11.62 -10.91 -1.44
C GLY A 263 11.79 -9.81 -2.48
N ILE A 264 10.69 -9.30 -3.03
CA ILE A 264 10.66 -8.15 -3.92
C ILE A 264 9.79 -7.08 -3.28
N VAL A 265 10.40 -5.97 -2.87
CA VAL A 265 9.73 -4.88 -2.16
C VAL A 265 9.79 -3.56 -2.92
N GLY A 266 8.84 -2.67 -2.66
CA GLY A 266 8.78 -1.33 -3.26
C GLY A 266 7.37 -0.77 -3.25
N GLU A 267 7.23 0.54 -3.52
CA GLU A 267 5.95 1.24 -3.56
C GLU A 267 4.96 0.68 -4.59
N SER A 268 3.68 0.99 -4.41
CA SER A 268 2.64 0.65 -5.40
C SER A 268 2.94 1.31 -6.75
N GLY A 269 2.80 0.53 -7.84
CA GLY A 269 3.08 1.01 -9.20
C GLY A 269 4.56 1.08 -9.60
N CYS A 270 5.51 0.60 -8.78
CA CYS A 270 6.93 0.56 -9.15
C CYS A 270 7.29 -0.52 -10.19
N GLY A 271 6.35 -1.41 -10.58
CA GLY A 271 6.56 -2.41 -11.63
C GLY A 271 6.52 -3.87 -11.16
N LYS A 272 6.28 -4.18 -9.88
CA LYS A 272 6.27 -5.54 -9.31
C LYS A 272 5.35 -6.51 -10.07
N SER A 273 4.07 -6.16 -10.20
CA SER A 273 3.10 -7.01 -10.94
C SER A 273 3.36 -7.06 -12.45
N THR A 274 4.03 -6.03 -13.02
CA THR A 274 4.50 -6.06 -14.40
C THR A 274 5.61 -7.10 -14.57
N LEU A 275 6.56 -7.15 -13.62
CA LEU A 275 7.63 -8.14 -13.57
C LEU A 275 7.07 -9.56 -13.50
N SER A 276 6.12 -9.81 -12.59
CA SER A 276 5.43 -11.10 -12.45
C SER A 276 4.80 -11.56 -13.75
N LYS A 277 4.03 -10.68 -14.41
CA LYS A 277 3.37 -10.97 -15.69
C LYS A 277 4.37 -11.27 -16.81
N THR A 278 5.50 -10.57 -16.85
CA THR A 278 6.55 -10.79 -17.86
C THR A 278 7.23 -12.15 -17.64
N ILE A 279 7.56 -12.54 -16.40
CA ILE A 279 8.14 -13.86 -16.07
C ILE A 279 7.19 -15.00 -16.48
N LEU A 280 5.89 -14.79 -16.33
CA LEU A 280 4.86 -15.78 -16.69
C LEU A 280 4.55 -15.84 -18.19
N GLY A 281 5.14 -14.94 -19.00
CA GLY A 281 4.81 -14.82 -20.44
C GLY A 281 3.41 -14.25 -20.69
N LEU A 282 2.83 -13.54 -19.73
CA LEU A 282 1.54 -12.84 -19.85
C LEU A 282 1.68 -11.42 -20.42
N HIS A 283 2.92 -10.96 -20.59
CA HIS A 283 3.25 -9.66 -21.18
C HIS A 283 4.45 -9.80 -22.11
N ASP A 284 4.24 -9.49 -23.40
CA ASP A 284 5.20 -9.77 -24.48
C ASP A 284 6.00 -8.55 -24.95
N ASN A 285 5.62 -7.31 -24.52
CA ASN A 285 6.28 -6.09 -24.98
C ASN A 285 7.49 -5.76 -24.09
N TYR A 286 8.56 -6.54 -24.24
CA TYR A 286 9.80 -6.36 -23.51
C TYR A 286 11.04 -6.60 -24.39
N THR A 287 12.21 -6.19 -23.91
CA THR A 287 13.54 -6.51 -24.45
C THR A 287 14.41 -7.05 -23.32
N GLY A 288 15.51 -7.68 -23.66
CA GLY A 288 16.35 -8.42 -22.70
C GLY A 288 16.02 -9.91 -22.68
N GLU A 289 16.53 -10.62 -21.68
CA GLU A 289 16.37 -12.07 -21.55
C GLU A 289 15.53 -12.42 -20.32
N VAL A 290 14.54 -13.31 -20.51
CA VAL A 290 13.78 -13.98 -19.45
C VAL A 290 13.99 -15.48 -19.62
N LYS A 291 14.77 -16.08 -18.73
CA LYS A 291 15.11 -17.50 -18.78
C LYS A 291 14.61 -18.22 -17.53
N VAL A 292 13.67 -19.09 -17.72
CA VAL A 292 13.24 -20.10 -16.71
C VAL A 292 13.90 -21.41 -17.08
N ARG A 293 14.36 -22.18 -16.08
CA ARG A 293 14.98 -23.50 -16.29
C ARG A 293 14.02 -24.40 -17.09
N ASP A 294 14.58 -25.17 -18.00
CA ASP A 294 13.82 -26.10 -18.84
C ASP A 294 12.98 -27.07 -17.99
N GLY A 295 11.73 -27.27 -18.38
CA GLY A 295 10.77 -28.13 -17.68
C GLY A 295 10.11 -27.49 -16.44
N VAL A 296 10.52 -26.28 -16.03
CA VAL A 296 9.87 -25.53 -14.95
C VAL A 296 8.74 -24.68 -15.52
N ARG A 297 7.55 -24.82 -14.96
CA ARG A 297 6.38 -23.97 -15.29
C ARG A 297 6.04 -23.11 -14.09
N PRO A 298 6.39 -21.81 -14.09
CA PRO A 298 6.06 -20.92 -12.99
C PRO A 298 4.54 -20.86 -12.78
N GLN A 299 4.13 -20.78 -11.52
CA GLN A 299 2.74 -20.53 -11.14
C GLN A 299 2.64 -19.23 -10.37
N MET A 300 1.46 -18.61 -10.39
CA MET A 300 1.24 -17.33 -9.71
C MET A 300 0.10 -17.43 -8.71
N VAL A 301 0.33 -16.88 -7.53
CA VAL A 301 -0.72 -16.51 -6.58
C VAL A 301 -1.00 -15.02 -6.81
N PHE A 302 -2.21 -14.70 -7.24
CA PHE A 302 -2.61 -13.35 -7.61
C PHE A 302 -3.00 -12.49 -6.40
N GLN A 303 -2.77 -11.20 -6.49
CA GLN A 303 -3.15 -10.20 -5.49
C GLN A 303 -4.67 -10.12 -5.28
N ASP A 304 -5.47 -10.23 -6.36
CA ASP A 304 -6.93 -10.27 -6.30
C ASP A 304 -7.45 -11.71 -6.48
N PRO A 305 -7.77 -12.43 -5.38
CA PRO A 305 -8.29 -13.78 -5.47
C PRO A 305 -9.69 -13.82 -6.05
N ALA A 306 -10.49 -12.74 -5.92
CA ALA A 306 -11.84 -12.71 -6.47
C ALA A 306 -11.83 -12.68 -8.00
N GLY A 307 -10.93 -11.90 -8.59
CA GLY A 307 -10.72 -11.84 -10.04
C GLY A 307 -10.05 -13.08 -10.64
N SER A 308 -9.35 -13.88 -9.83
CA SER A 308 -8.65 -15.08 -10.30
C SER A 308 -9.53 -16.34 -10.35
N LEU A 309 -10.61 -16.39 -9.56
CA LEU A 309 -11.49 -17.57 -9.47
C LEU A 309 -12.73 -17.40 -10.36
N ASN A 310 -13.07 -18.43 -11.16
CA ASN A 310 -14.26 -18.40 -12.01
C ASN A 310 -15.56 -18.42 -11.16
N PRO A 311 -16.35 -17.33 -11.12
CA PRO A 311 -17.51 -17.23 -10.23
C PRO A 311 -18.67 -18.18 -10.60
N ALA A 312 -18.68 -18.69 -11.83
CA ALA A 312 -19.71 -19.62 -12.32
C ALA A 312 -19.43 -21.10 -11.98
N ARG A 313 -18.27 -21.40 -11.40
CA ARG A 313 -17.86 -22.78 -11.10
C ARG A 313 -17.78 -23.00 -9.59
N THR A 314 -17.96 -24.27 -9.18
CA THR A 314 -17.72 -24.66 -7.79
C THR A 314 -16.22 -24.73 -7.49
N ILE A 315 -15.86 -24.60 -6.22
CA ILE A 315 -14.47 -24.68 -5.76
C ILE A 315 -13.83 -26.02 -6.15
N GLY A 316 -14.56 -27.14 -5.99
CA GLY A 316 -14.07 -28.46 -6.41
C GLY A 316 -13.73 -28.51 -7.90
N TRP A 317 -14.55 -27.89 -8.75
CA TRP A 317 -14.28 -27.85 -10.20
C TRP A 317 -13.01 -26.98 -10.49
N ILE A 318 -12.88 -25.84 -9.81
CA ILE A 318 -11.73 -24.93 -9.94
C ILE A 318 -10.44 -25.63 -9.52
N LEU A 319 -10.45 -26.36 -8.40
CA LEU A 319 -9.30 -27.12 -7.93
C LEU A 319 -8.98 -28.35 -8.78
N GLU A 320 -9.98 -28.99 -9.45
CA GLU A 320 -9.73 -30.06 -10.39
C GLU A 320 -9.10 -29.62 -11.72
N GLU A 321 -9.23 -28.34 -12.11
CA GLU A 321 -8.73 -27.84 -13.39
C GLU A 321 -7.21 -27.99 -13.54
N PRO A 322 -6.35 -27.58 -12.57
CA PRO A 322 -4.91 -27.83 -12.61
C PRO A 322 -4.55 -29.30 -12.76
N LEU A 323 -5.27 -30.20 -12.08
CA LEU A 323 -5.01 -31.62 -12.14
C LEU A 323 -5.30 -32.21 -13.53
N ARG A 324 -6.35 -31.72 -14.20
CA ARG A 324 -6.66 -32.09 -15.60
C ARG A 324 -5.54 -31.61 -16.54
N LEU A 325 -5.01 -30.39 -16.33
CA LEU A 325 -3.89 -29.86 -17.11
C LEU A 325 -2.60 -30.67 -16.90
N ARG A 326 -2.40 -31.23 -15.71
CA ARG A 326 -1.30 -32.18 -15.42
C ARG A 326 -1.50 -33.56 -16.06
N GLY A 327 -2.66 -33.80 -16.65
CA GLY A 327 -2.97 -35.08 -17.32
C GLY A 327 -3.52 -36.18 -16.39
N ILE A 328 -3.90 -35.86 -15.16
CA ILE A 328 -4.52 -36.82 -14.22
C ILE A 328 -5.94 -37.12 -14.70
N ARG A 329 -6.15 -38.27 -15.30
CA ARG A 329 -7.42 -38.68 -15.95
C ARG A 329 -8.41 -39.29 -14.98
N ASP A 330 -7.92 -40.00 -13.95
CA ASP A 330 -8.79 -40.64 -12.97
C ASP A 330 -9.54 -39.62 -12.13
N ARG A 331 -10.86 -39.75 -12.08
CA ARG A 331 -11.75 -38.85 -11.35
C ARG A 331 -11.65 -39.05 -9.83
N ALA A 332 -11.44 -40.30 -9.40
CA ALA A 332 -11.30 -40.60 -7.97
C ALA A 332 -10.01 -40.02 -7.41
N GLU A 333 -8.90 -40.17 -8.15
CA GLU A 333 -7.60 -39.55 -7.82
C GLU A 333 -7.70 -38.03 -7.74
N ARG A 334 -8.33 -37.37 -8.73
CA ARG A 334 -8.50 -35.91 -8.67
C ARG A 334 -9.31 -35.45 -7.46
N ARG A 335 -10.41 -36.17 -7.11
CA ARG A 335 -11.21 -35.83 -5.93
C ARG A 335 -10.40 -35.94 -4.64
N GLN A 336 -9.59 -37.00 -4.54
CA GLN A 336 -8.73 -37.22 -3.38
C GLN A 336 -7.71 -36.07 -3.25
N LEU A 337 -7.03 -35.71 -4.35
CA LEU A 337 -6.07 -34.59 -4.36
C LEU A 337 -6.73 -33.22 -4.05
N VAL A 338 -7.97 -33.01 -4.50
CA VAL A 338 -8.75 -31.81 -4.16
C VAL A 338 -9.06 -31.78 -2.67
N LYS A 339 -9.47 -32.91 -2.08
CA LYS A 339 -9.74 -33.02 -0.66
C LYS A 339 -8.48 -32.74 0.17
N GLU A 340 -7.36 -33.40 -0.15
CA GLU A 340 -6.06 -33.16 0.51
C GLU A 340 -5.62 -31.71 0.40
N MET A 341 -5.84 -31.07 -0.76
CA MET A 341 -5.50 -29.66 -0.94
C MET A 341 -6.39 -28.75 -0.10
N LEU A 342 -7.71 -29.02 -0.01
CA LEU A 342 -8.59 -28.27 0.87
C LEU A 342 -8.15 -28.37 2.34
N GLU A 343 -7.80 -29.57 2.80
CA GLU A 343 -7.27 -29.81 4.14
C GLU A 343 -5.93 -29.05 4.35
N ASN A 344 -5.02 -29.12 3.37
CA ASN A 344 -3.73 -28.42 3.42
C ASN A 344 -3.89 -26.90 3.52
N VAL A 345 -4.86 -26.30 2.83
CA VAL A 345 -5.15 -24.86 2.94
C VAL A 345 -6.07 -24.53 4.12
N GLY A 346 -6.35 -25.51 5.00
CA GLY A 346 -7.14 -25.31 6.23
C GLY A 346 -8.62 -25.06 5.95
N LEU A 347 -9.18 -25.70 4.92
CA LEU A 347 -10.59 -25.67 4.57
C LEU A 347 -11.19 -27.07 4.62
N ASP A 348 -12.47 -27.17 5.03
CA ASP A 348 -13.21 -28.41 5.09
C ASP A 348 -13.62 -28.89 3.69
N GLU A 349 -13.73 -30.21 3.48
CA GLU A 349 -14.12 -30.82 2.21
C GLU A 349 -15.46 -30.28 1.66
N SER A 350 -16.38 -29.83 2.54
CA SER A 350 -17.67 -29.26 2.13
C SER A 350 -17.52 -27.99 1.26
N PHE A 351 -16.37 -27.31 1.34
CA PHE A 351 -16.09 -26.15 0.49
C PHE A 351 -16.02 -26.52 -1.00
N ALA A 352 -15.73 -27.74 -1.36
CA ALA A 352 -15.72 -28.19 -2.76
C ALA A 352 -17.05 -27.94 -3.49
N ALA A 353 -18.18 -27.99 -2.78
CA ALA A 353 -19.52 -27.77 -3.35
C ALA A 353 -19.89 -26.27 -3.46
N ARG A 354 -19.19 -25.37 -2.78
CA ARG A 354 -19.49 -23.93 -2.75
C ARG A 354 -19.00 -23.22 -4.01
N HIS A 355 -19.57 -22.04 -4.25
CA HIS A 355 -19.09 -21.10 -5.28
C HIS A 355 -18.22 -20.00 -4.67
N PRO A 356 -17.30 -19.35 -5.44
CA PRO A 356 -16.44 -18.28 -4.95
C PRO A 356 -17.17 -17.14 -4.24
N ARG A 357 -18.38 -16.77 -4.67
CA ARG A 357 -19.19 -15.70 -4.04
C ARG A 357 -19.63 -16.00 -2.61
N GLU A 358 -19.61 -17.29 -2.21
CA GLU A 358 -20.02 -17.74 -0.88
C GLU A 358 -18.85 -17.78 0.10
N LEU A 359 -17.64 -17.41 -0.35
CA LEU A 359 -16.41 -17.42 0.42
C LEU A 359 -16.01 -16.02 0.86
N SER A 360 -15.40 -15.93 2.07
CA SER A 360 -14.71 -14.71 2.52
C SER A 360 -13.45 -14.44 1.67
N GLY A 361 -12.88 -13.23 1.77
CA GLY A 361 -11.63 -12.85 1.09
C GLY A 361 -10.49 -13.83 1.38
N GLY A 362 -10.25 -14.13 2.67
CA GLY A 362 -9.22 -15.07 3.09
C GLY A 362 -9.46 -16.52 2.61
N GLN A 363 -10.71 -16.97 2.56
CA GLN A 363 -11.05 -18.30 2.01
C GLN A 363 -10.77 -18.35 0.50
N LYS A 364 -11.11 -17.29 -0.25
CA LYS A 364 -10.77 -17.20 -1.68
C LYS A 364 -9.27 -17.24 -1.90
N GLN A 365 -8.50 -16.54 -1.07
CA GLN A 365 -7.04 -16.51 -1.15
C GLN A 365 -6.44 -17.90 -0.93
N ARG A 366 -6.91 -18.65 0.08
CA ARG A 366 -6.49 -20.04 0.32
C ARG A 366 -6.79 -20.94 -0.89
N ILE A 367 -7.96 -20.79 -1.52
CA ILE A 367 -8.29 -21.53 -2.74
C ILE A 367 -7.36 -21.13 -3.89
N SER A 368 -7.07 -19.82 -4.09
CA SER A 368 -6.14 -19.35 -5.12
C SER A 368 -4.74 -19.96 -4.96
N ILE A 369 -4.25 -20.03 -3.72
CA ILE A 369 -2.99 -20.72 -3.39
C ILE A 369 -3.09 -22.21 -3.72
N GLY A 370 -4.18 -22.88 -3.32
CA GLY A 370 -4.41 -24.29 -3.64
C GLY A 370 -4.39 -24.57 -5.14
N VAL A 371 -5.00 -23.71 -5.96
CA VAL A 371 -4.98 -23.82 -7.44
C VAL A 371 -3.55 -23.78 -7.97
N ALA A 372 -2.73 -22.82 -7.52
CA ALA A 372 -1.34 -22.71 -7.94
C ALA A 372 -0.51 -23.94 -7.53
N LEU A 373 -0.70 -24.44 -6.31
CA LEU A 373 0.06 -25.56 -5.75
C LEU A 373 -0.32 -26.93 -6.34
N LEU A 374 -1.57 -27.11 -6.80
CA LEU A 374 -2.01 -28.33 -7.48
C LEU A 374 -1.33 -28.55 -8.84
N MET A 375 -0.72 -27.52 -9.41
CA MET A 375 0.18 -27.63 -10.57
C MET A 375 1.53 -28.26 -10.23
N ASP A 376 1.82 -28.50 -8.94
CA ASP A 376 3.10 -29.00 -8.41
C ASP A 376 4.31 -28.17 -8.91
N PRO A 377 4.30 -26.84 -8.67
CA PRO A 377 5.29 -25.93 -9.23
C PRO A 377 6.62 -26.02 -8.50
N ARG A 378 7.74 -25.89 -9.23
CA ARG A 378 9.06 -25.63 -8.66
C ARG A 378 9.35 -24.14 -8.44
N LEU A 379 8.61 -23.26 -9.15
CA LEU A 379 8.73 -21.80 -9.03
C LEU A 379 7.33 -21.20 -8.87
N VAL A 380 7.13 -20.48 -7.76
CA VAL A 380 5.90 -19.74 -7.46
C VAL A 380 6.20 -18.27 -7.38
N ILE A 381 5.38 -17.45 -8.02
CA ILE A 381 5.36 -16.00 -7.88
C ILE A 381 4.16 -15.65 -7.00
N ALA A 382 4.41 -15.21 -5.78
CA ALA A 382 3.38 -14.79 -4.83
C ALA A 382 3.27 -13.25 -4.86
N ASP A 383 2.32 -12.72 -5.63
CA ASP A 383 2.12 -11.27 -5.79
C ASP A 383 1.12 -10.77 -4.73
N GLU A 384 1.63 -10.18 -3.68
CA GLU A 384 0.89 -9.69 -2.51
C GLU A 384 -0.12 -10.72 -1.93
N PRO A 385 0.33 -11.96 -1.63
CA PRO A 385 -0.60 -13.06 -1.33
C PRO A 385 -1.37 -12.89 -0.02
N VAL A 386 -1.04 -11.90 0.81
CA VAL A 386 -1.62 -11.68 2.14
C VAL A 386 -2.09 -10.25 2.39
N SER A 387 -2.01 -9.34 1.40
CA SER A 387 -2.21 -7.89 1.58
C SER A 387 -3.63 -7.46 2.02
N ALA A 388 -4.65 -8.29 1.79
CA ALA A 388 -6.05 -7.96 2.12
C ALA A 388 -6.63 -8.88 3.21
N LEU A 389 -5.77 -9.49 4.01
CA LEU A 389 -6.16 -10.48 5.01
C LEU A 389 -5.95 -9.97 6.42
N ASP A 390 -6.80 -10.41 7.35
CA ASP A 390 -6.54 -10.21 8.76
C ASP A 390 -5.28 -10.97 9.22
N VAL A 391 -4.63 -10.47 10.27
CA VAL A 391 -3.34 -10.95 10.77
C VAL A 391 -3.33 -12.46 11.06
N THR A 392 -4.45 -13.00 11.56
CA THR A 392 -4.56 -14.42 11.88
C THR A 392 -4.55 -15.28 10.61
N VAL A 393 -5.33 -14.90 9.61
CA VAL A 393 -5.38 -15.60 8.30
C VAL A 393 -4.06 -15.43 7.55
N GLN A 394 -3.46 -14.24 7.61
CA GLN A 394 -2.14 -13.96 7.06
C GLN A 394 -1.09 -14.93 7.60
N SER A 395 -0.99 -15.05 8.93
CA SER A 395 -0.07 -15.97 9.59
C SER A 395 -0.27 -17.43 9.15
N GLN A 396 -1.53 -17.88 9.05
CA GLN A 396 -1.84 -19.25 8.60
C GLN A 396 -1.40 -19.51 7.15
N ILE A 397 -1.56 -18.53 6.26
CA ILE A 397 -1.13 -18.62 4.86
C ILE A 397 0.39 -18.63 4.74
N LEU A 398 1.07 -17.77 5.51
CA LEU A 398 2.53 -17.71 5.51
C LEU A 398 3.12 -19.02 6.02
N ASN A 399 2.59 -19.57 7.10
CA ASN A 399 2.99 -20.89 7.63
C ASN A 399 2.76 -22.01 6.60
N LEU A 400 1.62 -21.97 5.88
CA LEU A 400 1.35 -22.91 4.80
C LEU A 400 2.40 -22.83 3.69
N LEU A 401 2.73 -21.62 3.24
CA LEU A 401 3.75 -21.40 2.20
C LEU A 401 5.14 -21.90 2.66
N LEU A 402 5.53 -21.62 3.91
CA LEU A 402 6.79 -22.11 4.49
C LEU A 402 6.82 -23.62 4.60
N LYS A 403 5.74 -24.25 5.08
CA LYS A 403 5.62 -25.71 5.14
C LYS A 403 5.81 -26.33 3.76
N LEU A 404 5.09 -25.85 2.75
CA LEU A 404 5.17 -26.38 1.40
C LEU A 404 6.52 -26.07 0.72
N HIS A 405 7.13 -24.93 1.02
CA HIS A 405 8.48 -24.62 0.60
C HIS A 405 9.46 -25.65 1.17
N ALA A 406 9.42 -25.94 2.48
CA ALA A 406 10.29 -26.92 3.12
C ALA A 406 10.08 -28.35 2.58
N GLU A 407 8.81 -28.78 2.42
CA GLU A 407 8.48 -30.12 1.95
C GLU A 407 8.86 -30.37 0.48
N LYS A 408 8.68 -29.35 -0.38
CA LYS A 408 8.83 -29.49 -1.85
C LYS A 408 10.07 -28.82 -2.42
N GLN A 409 10.88 -28.16 -1.59
CA GLN A 409 12.04 -27.35 -2.03
C GLN A 409 11.65 -26.34 -3.13
N MET A 410 10.51 -25.72 -2.97
CA MET A 410 9.89 -24.82 -3.94
C MET A 410 10.56 -23.44 -3.89
N THR A 411 10.92 -22.89 -5.03
CA THR A 411 11.43 -21.52 -5.12
C THR A 411 10.25 -20.54 -5.09
N ILE A 412 10.35 -19.48 -4.29
CA ILE A 412 9.29 -18.48 -4.18
C ILE A 412 9.85 -17.08 -4.48
N LEU A 413 9.25 -16.39 -5.46
CA LEU A 413 9.37 -14.94 -5.58
C LEU A 413 8.23 -14.32 -4.80
N PHE A 414 8.55 -13.78 -3.63
CA PHE A 414 7.57 -13.21 -2.70
C PHE A 414 7.52 -11.69 -2.86
N ILE A 415 6.46 -11.19 -3.47
CA ILE A 415 6.23 -9.76 -3.70
C ILE A 415 5.32 -9.24 -2.60
N SER A 416 5.77 -8.24 -1.86
CA SER A 416 4.98 -7.60 -0.81
C SER A 416 5.38 -6.14 -0.62
N HIS A 417 4.46 -5.35 -0.09
CA HIS A 417 4.74 -4.03 0.48
C HIS A 417 4.92 -4.10 2.01
N ASP A 418 4.57 -5.23 2.65
CA ASP A 418 4.80 -5.46 4.08
C ASP A 418 6.22 -5.98 4.31
N LEU A 419 7.07 -5.07 4.76
CA LEU A 419 8.48 -5.35 5.02
C LEU A 419 8.70 -6.32 6.19
N ASN A 420 7.81 -6.35 7.19
CA ASN A 420 7.94 -7.26 8.33
C ASN A 420 7.73 -8.71 7.89
N VAL A 421 6.75 -8.94 7.02
CA VAL A 421 6.51 -10.26 6.41
C VAL A 421 7.71 -10.71 5.59
N VAL A 422 8.26 -9.82 4.77
CA VAL A 422 9.44 -10.11 3.94
C VAL A 422 10.66 -10.43 4.81
N ARG A 423 10.88 -9.70 5.91
CA ARG A 423 11.95 -9.97 6.88
C ARG A 423 11.84 -11.38 7.47
N GLY A 424 10.63 -11.81 7.80
CA GLY A 424 10.40 -13.13 8.42
C GLY A 424 10.57 -14.31 7.46
N LEU A 425 10.21 -14.13 6.17
CA LEU A 425 10.16 -15.23 5.21
C LEU A 425 11.36 -15.31 4.28
N CYS A 426 11.87 -14.18 3.80
CA CYS A 426 12.81 -14.14 2.69
C CYS A 426 14.26 -14.26 3.16
N SER A 427 15.06 -15.02 2.42
CA SER A 427 16.50 -15.10 2.64
C SER A 427 17.23 -13.91 2.01
N ARG A 428 16.75 -13.43 0.86
CA ARG A 428 17.30 -12.31 0.10
C ARG A 428 16.20 -11.36 -0.31
N VAL A 429 16.50 -10.06 -0.34
CA VAL A 429 15.54 -8.99 -0.64
C VAL A 429 16.07 -8.10 -1.75
N MET A 430 15.21 -7.78 -2.70
CA MET A 430 15.41 -6.83 -3.78
C MET A 430 14.47 -5.65 -3.60
N VAL A 431 15.01 -4.44 -3.57
CA VAL A 431 14.24 -3.21 -3.44
C VAL A 431 14.08 -2.57 -4.81
N ILE A 432 12.83 -2.43 -5.27
CA ILE A 432 12.51 -1.84 -6.58
C ILE A 432 11.92 -0.44 -6.40
N TYR A 433 12.48 0.53 -7.10
CA TYR A 433 11.95 1.89 -7.22
C TYR A 433 11.76 2.28 -8.68
N ARG A 434 10.53 2.61 -9.08
CA ARG A 434 10.17 3.03 -10.46
C ARG A 434 10.77 2.15 -11.57
N GLY A 435 10.73 0.83 -11.38
CA GLY A 435 11.18 -0.15 -12.37
C GLY A 435 12.67 -0.47 -12.36
N VAL A 436 13.43 0.03 -11.40
CA VAL A 436 14.87 -0.24 -11.21
C VAL A 436 15.09 -0.94 -9.88
N ILE A 437 15.92 -1.98 -9.82
CA ILE A 437 16.42 -2.52 -8.55
C ILE A 437 17.48 -1.54 -8.03
N VAL A 438 17.20 -0.91 -6.90
CA VAL A 438 18.07 0.10 -6.29
C VAL A 438 18.99 -0.47 -5.22
N GLU A 439 18.61 -1.58 -4.61
CA GLU A 439 19.38 -2.28 -3.59
C GLU A 439 19.00 -3.75 -3.53
N GLU A 440 19.98 -4.63 -3.29
CA GLU A 440 19.80 -6.07 -3.12
C GLU A 440 20.81 -6.58 -2.09
N GLY A 441 20.35 -7.47 -1.21
CA GLY A 441 21.17 -8.12 -0.19
C GLY A 441 20.45 -9.24 0.52
N LEU A 442 21.12 -9.90 1.46
CA LEU A 442 20.46 -10.78 2.42
C LEU A 442 19.45 -9.97 3.22
N ALA A 443 18.36 -10.60 3.65
CA ALA A 443 17.33 -9.89 4.41
C ALA A 443 17.95 -9.14 5.62
N GLU A 444 18.83 -9.76 6.38
CA GLU A 444 19.50 -9.14 7.53
C GLU A 444 20.31 -7.89 7.12
N GLU A 445 21.08 -7.96 6.01
CA GLU A 445 21.87 -6.83 5.53
C GLU A 445 20.98 -5.63 5.15
N ILE A 446 19.86 -5.89 4.45
CA ILE A 446 18.91 -4.85 4.04
C ILE A 446 18.22 -4.18 5.24
N TYR A 447 17.86 -4.97 6.28
CA TYR A 447 17.14 -4.45 7.43
C TYR A 447 18.05 -3.80 8.48
N GLU A 448 19.26 -4.28 8.68
CA GLU A 448 20.19 -3.75 9.68
C GLU A 448 21.10 -2.65 9.11
N HIS A 449 21.48 -2.78 7.83
CA HIS A 449 22.45 -1.90 7.16
C HIS A 449 21.95 -1.40 5.80
N PRO A 450 20.74 -0.79 5.73
CA PRO A 450 20.23 -0.28 4.46
C PRO A 450 21.14 0.81 3.92
N ALA A 451 21.55 0.69 2.66
CA ALA A 451 22.50 1.60 2.04
C ALA A 451 21.82 2.68 1.20
N HIS A 452 20.83 2.30 0.36
CA HIS A 452 20.15 3.24 -0.51
C HIS A 452 19.18 4.13 0.29
N PRO A 453 19.14 5.44 0.06
CA PRO A 453 18.23 6.35 0.79
C PRO A 453 16.75 5.99 0.69
N TYR A 454 16.31 5.40 -0.43
CA TYR A 454 14.94 4.90 -0.59
C TYR A 454 14.65 3.69 0.32
N THR A 455 15.61 2.77 0.46
CA THR A 455 15.47 1.61 1.37
C THR A 455 15.33 2.06 2.82
N LYS A 456 16.13 3.06 3.23
CA LYS A 456 16.02 3.67 4.55
C LYS A 456 14.64 4.25 4.79
N LEU A 457 14.14 5.05 3.84
CA LEU A 457 12.81 5.64 3.89
C LEU A 457 11.70 4.57 3.98
N LEU A 458 11.82 3.47 3.24
CA LEU A 458 10.86 2.36 3.31
C LEU A 458 10.85 1.69 4.69
N LEU A 459 12.02 1.42 5.26
CA LEU A 459 12.16 0.78 6.57
C LEU A 459 11.69 1.67 7.70
N GLU A 460 12.04 2.96 7.69
CA GLU A 460 11.56 3.97 8.64
C GLU A 460 10.04 4.06 8.61
N ALA A 461 9.44 4.09 7.41
CA ALA A 461 8.00 4.11 7.24
C ALA A 461 7.31 2.83 7.78
N ALA A 462 7.94 1.66 7.65
CA ALA A 462 7.40 0.38 8.11
C ALA A 462 7.47 0.20 9.63
N ILE A 463 8.49 0.78 10.29
CA ILE A 463 8.70 0.65 11.74
C ILE A 463 7.85 1.68 12.52
N GLY A 464 7.23 2.64 11.84
CA GLY A 464 6.45 3.71 12.48
C GLY A 464 7.34 4.76 13.16
N GLY A 465 8.61 4.86 12.77
CA GLY A 465 9.53 5.90 13.24
C GLY A 465 9.05 7.29 12.85
N ASP A 466 9.37 8.28 13.69
CA ASP A 466 9.09 9.69 13.40
C ASP A 466 9.84 10.11 12.13
N THR A 467 9.12 10.21 11.03
CA THR A 467 9.66 10.69 9.75
C THR A 467 9.97 12.20 9.77
N MET A 468 9.81 12.85 10.93
CA MET A 468 9.94 14.32 11.08
C MET A 468 11.36 14.88 10.98
N GLU A 469 12.41 14.06 11.11
CA GLU A 469 13.78 14.61 11.01
C GLU A 469 14.23 14.87 9.56
N LEU A 470 13.62 14.20 8.57
CA LEU A 470 14.05 14.30 7.18
C LEU A 470 13.53 15.54 6.44
N ASP A 471 12.34 16.05 6.80
CA ASP A 471 11.81 17.28 6.19
C ASP A 471 12.22 18.56 6.95
N ALA A 472 12.59 18.45 8.23
CA ALA A 472 13.00 19.61 9.05
C ALA A 472 14.44 20.08 8.78
N GLU A 473 15.35 19.20 8.31
CA GLU A 473 16.71 19.61 7.96
C GLU A 473 16.81 20.25 6.57
N ALA A 474 15.91 19.90 5.64
CA ALA A 474 15.86 20.54 4.32
C ALA A 474 15.35 22.00 4.37
N GLY A 475 14.61 22.38 5.43
CA GLY A 475 14.07 23.73 5.63
C GLY A 475 14.92 24.66 6.51
N LYS A 476 15.94 24.15 7.21
CA LYS A 476 16.70 24.92 8.20
C LYS A 476 18.05 25.50 7.74
N GLN A 477 18.47 25.26 6.49
CA GLN A 477 19.72 25.83 5.97
C GLN A 477 19.58 27.19 5.25
N SER A 478 18.47 27.90 5.44
CA SER A 478 18.33 29.25 4.90
C SER A 478 17.68 30.22 5.91
N ALA A 479 18.25 30.41 7.10
CA ALA A 479 17.98 31.57 7.93
C ALA A 479 18.97 31.63 9.11
N GLU A 480 20.18 32.11 8.89
CA GLU A 480 20.93 32.80 9.94
C GLU A 480 20.54 34.27 9.90
N PRO A 481 20.21 34.91 11.02
CA PRO A 481 19.95 36.34 11.06
C PRO A 481 21.21 37.09 11.32
N GLU A 482 21.77 37.77 10.34
CA GLU A 482 22.68 38.90 10.61
C GLU A 482 21.88 40.04 11.23
N ARG A 483 22.23 40.39 12.48
CA ARG A 483 21.90 41.67 13.09
C ARG A 483 22.86 42.72 12.49
N ASP A 484 22.35 43.69 11.78
CA ASP A 484 22.73 45.06 12.10
C ASP A 484 21.74 46.11 11.56
N SER A 485 21.64 47.15 12.37
CA SER A 485 20.84 48.33 12.29
C SER A 485 21.03 49.18 11.03
N ARG A 486 19.92 49.66 10.42
CA ARG A 486 19.64 51.10 10.18
C ARG A 486 18.35 51.26 9.36
N MET A 487 17.49 52.13 9.88
CA MET A 487 16.29 52.63 9.20
C MET A 487 16.65 53.37 7.92
N GLU A 488 16.01 53.05 6.81
CA GLU A 488 15.66 54.00 5.76
C GLU A 488 14.37 53.52 5.03
N LYS A 489 13.47 54.52 4.78
CA LYS A 489 12.16 54.31 4.17
C LYS A 489 12.28 53.97 2.68
N PRO A 490 11.43 53.11 2.09
CA PRO A 490 11.43 52.85 0.65
C PRO A 490 10.57 53.86 -0.11
N GLU A 491 11.14 54.37 -1.18
CA GLU A 491 10.44 55.09 -2.24
C GLU A 491 9.56 54.14 -3.09
N ARG A 492 8.43 54.72 -3.51
CA ARG A 492 7.46 54.10 -4.41
C ARG A 492 8.01 53.97 -5.83
N GLY A 493 7.83 52.80 -6.44
CA GLY A 493 7.76 52.68 -7.89
C GLY A 493 8.51 51.49 -8.49
N GLN A 494 7.91 50.32 -8.53
CA GLN A 494 8.20 49.32 -9.57
C GLN A 494 6.91 48.59 -9.99
N THR A 495 6.74 48.53 -11.28
CA THR A 495 5.53 48.27 -12.03
C THR A 495 5.11 46.78 -11.99
N LYS A 496 3.80 46.54 -12.08
CA LYS A 496 3.09 45.25 -12.11
C LYS A 496 3.52 44.27 -13.20
N GLU A 497 4.37 44.64 -14.13
CA GLU A 497 4.77 43.80 -15.26
C GLU A 497 5.79 42.69 -14.91
N ASN A 498 6.69 42.92 -13.95
CA ASN A 498 7.71 41.95 -13.56
C ASN A 498 7.19 40.78 -12.68
N LEU A 499 5.99 40.90 -12.15
CA LEU A 499 5.36 39.84 -11.36
C LEU A 499 4.60 38.80 -12.23
N LEU A 500 4.16 39.22 -13.41
CA LEU A 500 3.44 38.33 -14.35
C LEU A 500 4.41 37.42 -15.14
N GLU A 501 5.59 37.92 -15.52
CA GLU A 501 6.58 37.12 -16.24
C GLU A 501 7.21 36.00 -15.38
N ASN A 502 7.38 36.21 -14.09
CA ASN A 502 7.85 35.15 -13.21
C ASN A 502 6.78 34.11 -12.90
N GLN A 503 5.50 34.49 -12.85
CA GLN A 503 4.40 33.54 -12.66
C GLN A 503 4.10 32.71 -13.92
N GLU A 504 4.34 33.25 -15.12
CA GLU A 504 4.21 32.47 -16.37
C GLU A 504 5.37 31.49 -16.57
N LYS A 505 6.59 31.82 -16.13
CA LYS A 505 7.72 30.87 -16.14
C LYS A 505 7.55 29.73 -15.14
N GLU A 506 6.97 29.97 -13.97
CA GLU A 506 6.65 28.90 -13.02
C GLU A 506 5.45 28.05 -13.46
N ARG A 507 4.45 28.63 -14.14
CA ARG A 507 3.30 27.90 -14.69
C ARG A 507 3.65 27.01 -15.90
N SER A 508 4.65 27.35 -16.70
CA SER A 508 5.09 26.55 -17.83
C SER A 508 5.90 25.30 -17.44
N VAL A 509 6.46 25.25 -16.23
CA VAL A 509 7.22 24.09 -15.73
C VAL A 509 6.31 23.02 -15.09
N GLN A 510 5.07 23.37 -14.68
CA GLN A 510 4.18 22.47 -13.96
C GLN A 510 3.19 21.68 -14.83
N ASN A 511 3.01 22.00 -16.11
CA ASN A 511 1.97 21.41 -16.98
C ASN A 511 2.48 20.56 -18.17
N ALA A 512 3.76 20.25 -18.24
CA ALA A 512 4.23 19.23 -19.17
C ALA A 512 4.02 17.84 -18.55
N PRO A 513 3.40 16.86 -19.24
CA PRO A 513 3.54 15.47 -18.84
C PRO A 513 5.05 15.21 -18.90
N LYS A 514 5.69 14.98 -17.73
CA LYS A 514 7.12 14.70 -17.65
C LYS A 514 7.39 13.54 -18.60
N LYS A 515 7.94 13.84 -19.77
CA LYS A 515 8.60 12.86 -20.62
C LYS A 515 9.64 12.20 -19.73
N ILE A 516 9.43 10.94 -19.40
CA ILE A 516 10.52 10.07 -18.97
C ILE A 516 11.31 9.87 -20.27
N ALA A 517 12.22 10.78 -20.52
CA ALA A 517 13.16 10.67 -21.63
C ALA A 517 14.14 9.56 -21.24
N GLY A 518 14.25 8.55 -22.09
CA GLY A 518 15.29 7.55 -22.02
C GLY A 518 16.64 8.14 -22.41
N SER A 519 17.17 9.06 -21.62
CA SER A 519 18.56 9.52 -21.57
C SER A 519 18.65 10.28 -20.25
N GLY A 520 18.76 9.50 -19.14
CA GLY A 520 18.72 10.05 -17.82
C GLY A 520 19.99 10.84 -17.52
N GLU A 521 19.82 12.11 -17.29
CA GLU A 521 20.84 12.99 -16.76
C GLU A 521 20.76 13.13 -15.24
N LYS A 522 19.89 12.37 -14.53
CA LYS A 522 19.77 12.40 -13.07
C LYS A 522 19.29 11.09 -12.45
N CYS A 523 19.74 10.83 -11.22
CA CYS A 523 19.34 9.69 -10.42
C CYS A 523 17.79 9.57 -10.33
N ILE A 524 17.26 8.36 -10.45
CA ILE A 524 15.80 8.07 -10.43
C ILE A 524 15.13 8.54 -9.13
N PHE A 525 15.85 8.55 -8.01
CA PHE A 525 15.37 8.99 -6.69
C PHE A 525 15.66 10.46 -6.38
N TYR A 526 16.31 11.21 -7.27
CA TYR A 526 16.79 12.59 -7.05
C TYR A 526 15.74 13.51 -6.41
N GLU A 527 14.52 13.53 -6.94
CA GLU A 527 13.45 14.45 -6.50
C GLU A 527 13.01 14.23 -5.04
N ARG A 528 13.14 13.00 -4.55
CA ARG A 528 12.68 12.59 -3.20
C ARG A 528 13.82 12.27 -2.26
N CYS A 529 15.07 12.34 -2.74
CA CYS A 529 16.23 11.96 -1.94
C CYS A 529 16.56 13.07 -0.91
N PRO A 530 16.50 12.78 0.40
CA PRO A 530 16.88 13.75 1.43
C PRO A 530 18.37 14.08 1.41
N LYS A 531 19.21 13.15 0.91
CA LYS A 531 20.65 13.26 0.80
C LYS A 531 21.13 13.72 -0.59
N ARG A 532 20.24 14.27 -1.43
CA ARG A 532 20.58 14.67 -2.80
C ARG A 532 21.73 15.70 -2.82
N ARG A 533 22.67 15.50 -3.73
CA ARG A 533 23.77 16.43 -4.03
C ARG A 533 23.68 16.85 -5.51
N GLU A 534 24.34 17.94 -5.88
CA GLU A 534 24.38 18.42 -7.26
C GLU A 534 24.87 17.31 -8.23
N ALA A 535 25.88 16.54 -7.82
CA ALA A 535 26.38 15.40 -8.59
C ALA A 535 25.28 14.38 -8.96
N CYS A 536 24.25 14.20 -8.12
CA CYS A 536 23.14 13.28 -8.39
C CYS A 536 22.24 13.76 -9.55
N ALA A 537 22.31 15.03 -9.95
CA ALA A 537 21.57 15.57 -11.09
C ALA A 537 22.23 15.20 -12.44
N HIS A 538 23.47 14.70 -12.44
CA HIS A 538 24.27 14.43 -13.63
C HIS A 538 24.71 12.95 -13.76
N VAL A 539 23.95 12.02 -13.15
CA VAL A 539 24.20 10.59 -13.23
C VAL A 539 23.14 9.88 -14.05
N PRO A 540 23.42 8.68 -14.58
CA PRO A 540 22.42 7.85 -15.24
C PRO A 540 21.18 7.63 -14.35
N LEU A 541 20.04 7.32 -14.97
CA LEU A 541 18.79 6.99 -14.27
C LEU A 541 19.01 5.96 -13.15
N SER A 542 19.89 5.01 -13.41
CA SER A 542 20.36 3.97 -12.49
C SER A 542 21.89 4.01 -12.46
N PRO A 543 22.53 4.59 -11.43
CA PRO A 543 23.98 4.54 -11.27
C PRO A 543 24.48 3.09 -11.23
N GLU A 544 25.76 2.90 -11.48
CA GLU A 544 26.38 1.60 -11.29
C GLU A 544 26.21 1.12 -9.84
N ALA A 545 26.07 -0.19 -9.66
CA ALA A 545 25.92 -0.78 -8.35
C ALA A 545 27.27 -0.73 -7.60
N VAL A 546 27.23 -0.24 -6.37
CA VAL A 546 28.37 -0.29 -5.43
C VAL A 546 28.23 -1.56 -4.61
N GLN A 547 29.22 -2.43 -4.65
CA GLN A 547 29.26 -3.65 -3.86
C GLN A 547 29.70 -3.31 -2.42
N LEU A 548 28.87 -3.68 -1.44
CA LEU A 548 29.08 -3.40 -0.02
C LEU A 548 29.57 -4.63 0.74
N SER A 549 29.04 -5.80 0.38
CA SER A 549 29.49 -7.10 0.87
C SER A 549 29.46 -8.11 -0.28
N ARG A 550 29.77 -9.38 0.00
CA ARG A 550 29.67 -10.45 -1.01
C ARG A 550 28.25 -10.62 -1.58
N THR A 551 27.25 -10.28 -0.80
CA THR A 551 25.83 -10.47 -1.09
C THR A 551 25.03 -9.18 -1.20
N HIS A 552 25.56 -8.05 -0.71
CA HIS A 552 24.87 -6.75 -0.62
C HIS A 552 25.44 -5.73 -1.59
N TRP A 553 24.59 -5.13 -2.40
CA TRP A 553 24.93 -4.01 -3.29
C TRP A 553 23.81 -2.99 -3.36
N ALA A 554 24.15 -1.73 -3.67
CA ALA A 554 23.19 -0.66 -3.86
C ALA A 554 23.61 0.31 -4.98
N ARG A 555 22.63 0.96 -5.61
CA ARG A 555 22.81 1.92 -6.72
C ARG A 555 22.71 3.36 -6.24
N CYS A 556 23.74 3.84 -5.59
CA CYS A 556 23.78 5.24 -5.14
C CYS A 556 25.21 5.78 -5.18
N ILE A 557 25.44 6.90 -5.87
CA ILE A 557 26.77 7.53 -5.99
C ILE A 557 27.31 8.12 -4.68
N GLN A 558 26.50 8.16 -3.63
CA GLN A 558 26.92 8.67 -2.30
C GLN A 558 27.38 7.57 -1.35
N ILE A 559 27.32 6.33 -1.79
CA ILE A 559 27.81 5.19 -1.03
C ILE A 559 29.30 5.03 -1.36
N GLU A 560 30.13 5.08 -0.33
CA GLU A 560 31.54 4.72 -0.41
C GLU A 560 31.64 3.20 -0.25
N ALA A 561 32.41 2.56 -1.14
CA ALA A 561 32.61 1.11 -1.16
C ALA A 561 33.45 0.63 0.04
#